data_0c20ed10e3f3a464cd8361984f3a5488
#
_entry.id   0c20ed10e3f3a464cd8361984f3a5488
#
_cell.length_a   1.000
_cell.length_b   1.000
_cell.length_c   1.000
_cell.angle_alpha   90.00
_cell.angle_beta   90.00
_cell.angle_gamma   90.00
#
_symmetry.space_group_name_H-M   'P 1'
#
loop_
_entity.id
_entity.type
_entity.pdbx_description
1 polymer ?
#
loop_
_entity_poly.entity_id
_entity_poly.type
_entity_poly.pdbx_seq_one_letter_code
_entity_poly.pdbx_strand_id
1 'polypeptide(L)'
;MPSGMDSLLKPLRAAGVLQRDERAVLSLNVEAGLSHATSPDACPVGGWWHGVPSMASICEELLDAADSVQLSRQFETRVRWLQRRQGHWLLENEDRTWSLRAKRLVLSGTLLAHPRSLKMLAWDDVPLRTAVAKGVDDDLDKALSLLQHSQAEVRWNLMMDLGVLALNAEELPAQIWLDDAAKARWKVERLVLQPQSDGRWGLVVHGLDSGEAITPESQGHLLAQEQQRLEELLPELLQALPVVSAALNQATPLGVMRWGASRPLNNPLPQELQWCPTSAVGFCGDWIAGPGFGRAEGAISSGVNLAEQLHADR
;
A
#
# COMPACT_ATOMS: atom_id res chain seq x y z
N MET A 1 17.47 7.59 10.08
CA MET A 1 16.34 6.65 10.32
C MET A 1 16.09 6.56 11.82
N PRO A 2 14.86 6.42 12.30
CA PRO A 2 14.61 6.08 13.68
C PRO A 2 15.37 4.81 14.06
N SER A 3 15.96 4.75 15.24
CA SER A 3 16.80 3.62 15.70
C SER A 3 16.06 2.26 15.63
N GLY A 4 14.76 2.26 15.88
CA GLY A 4 13.92 1.05 15.81
C GLY A 4 13.71 0.50 14.42
N MET A 5 13.62 1.34 13.39
CA MET A 5 13.44 0.88 12.01
C MET A 5 14.70 0.18 11.48
N ASP A 6 15.88 0.68 11.80
CA ASP A 6 17.14 0.03 11.36
C ASP A 6 17.30 -1.36 12.01
N SER A 7 16.87 -1.53 13.26
CA SER A 7 16.88 -2.84 13.93
C SER A 7 16.01 -3.88 13.25
N LEU A 8 14.88 -3.48 12.64
CA LEU A 8 14.01 -4.37 11.89
C LEU A 8 14.55 -4.66 10.48
N LEU A 9 15.09 -3.66 9.78
CA LEU A 9 15.49 -3.81 8.39
C LEU A 9 16.90 -4.42 8.23
N LYS A 10 17.77 -4.28 9.22
CA LYS A 10 19.13 -4.84 9.19
C LYS A 10 19.16 -6.36 9.03
N PRO A 11 18.38 -7.15 9.78
CA PRO A 11 18.31 -8.60 9.57
C PRO A 11 17.84 -8.97 8.16
N LEU A 12 16.80 -8.29 7.62
CA LEU A 12 16.28 -8.53 6.28
C LEU A 12 17.35 -8.28 5.19
N ARG A 13 18.14 -7.22 5.37
CA ARG A 13 19.28 -6.93 4.48
C ARG A 13 20.38 -7.98 4.59
N ALA A 14 20.70 -8.40 5.81
CA ALA A 14 21.72 -9.43 6.05
C ALA A 14 21.32 -10.81 5.48
N ALA A 15 20.02 -11.14 5.53
CA ALA A 15 19.48 -12.35 4.93
C ALA A 15 19.28 -12.25 3.40
N GLY A 16 19.51 -11.08 2.79
CA GLY A 16 19.29 -10.86 1.36
C GLY A 16 17.83 -10.77 0.94
N VAL A 17 16.90 -10.74 1.89
CA VAL A 17 15.46 -10.62 1.64
C VAL A 17 15.07 -9.20 1.23
N LEU A 18 15.79 -8.20 1.74
CA LEU A 18 15.63 -6.79 1.37
C LEU A 18 16.88 -6.32 0.62
N GLN A 19 16.73 -6.03 -0.66
CA GLN A 19 17.84 -5.60 -1.52
C GLN A 19 17.57 -4.22 -2.11
N ARG A 20 18.64 -3.47 -2.33
CA ARG A 20 18.57 -2.19 -3.02
C ARG A 20 18.47 -2.42 -4.52
N ASP A 21 17.58 -1.68 -5.17
CA ASP A 21 17.47 -1.68 -6.63
C ASP A 21 18.38 -0.60 -7.20
N GLU A 22 19.48 -1.03 -7.81
CA GLU A 22 20.47 -0.13 -8.40
C GLU A 22 20.19 0.18 -9.89
N ARG A 23 19.12 -0.38 -10.44
CA ARG A 23 18.73 -0.12 -11.82
C ARG A 23 18.27 1.31 -12.03
N ALA A 24 18.40 1.80 -13.25
CA ALA A 24 18.01 3.14 -13.62
C ALA A 24 16.53 3.43 -13.36
N VAL A 25 16.25 4.63 -12.91
CA VAL A 25 14.89 5.19 -12.89
C VAL A 25 14.84 6.27 -13.97
N LEU A 26 13.92 6.09 -14.91
CA LEU A 26 13.79 6.97 -16.08
C LEU A 26 12.52 7.83 -15.94
N SER A 27 12.50 8.94 -16.68
CA SER A 27 11.35 9.78 -16.93
C SER A 27 10.95 9.71 -18.40
N LEU A 28 9.66 9.55 -18.68
CA LEU A 28 9.10 9.59 -20.03
C LEU A 28 8.41 10.94 -20.27
N ASN A 29 8.89 11.66 -21.27
CA ASN A 29 8.30 12.88 -21.77
C ASN A 29 7.68 12.62 -23.16
N VAL A 30 6.54 13.25 -23.46
CA VAL A 30 5.79 13.05 -24.71
C VAL A 30 6.63 13.38 -25.95
N GLU A 31 7.44 14.44 -25.87
CA GLU A 31 8.20 14.96 -27.00
C GLU A 31 9.67 14.50 -27.00
N ALA A 32 10.30 14.53 -25.81
CA ALA A 32 11.71 14.26 -25.64
C ALA A 32 12.05 12.77 -25.44
N GLY A 33 11.04 11.92 -25.23
CA GLY A 33 11.25 10.49 -24.97
C GLY A 33 11.78 10.20 -23.55
N LEU A 34 12.65 9.19 -23.44
CA LEU A 34 13.24 8.75 -22.17
C LEU A 34 14.46 9.57 -21.77
N SER A 35 14.52 9.93 -20.48
CA SER A 35 15.67 10.56 -19.83
C SER A 35 15.82 10.04 -18.40
N HIS A 36 16.92 10.36 -17.73
CA HIS A 36 17.03 10.05 -16.30
C HIS A 36 16.02 10.85 -15.47
N ALA A 37 15.35 10.17 -14.55
CA ALA A 37 14.40 10.83 -13.64
C ALA A 37 15.14 11.70 -12.61
N THR A 38 14.55 12.87 -12.30
CA THR A 38 15.10 13.83 -11.32
C THR A 38 14.11 14.23 -10.25
N SER A 39 12.83 13.84 -10.39
CA SER A 39 11.81 14.21 -9.41
C SER A 39 12.06 13.51 -8.05
N PRO A 40 11.76 14.17 -6.92
CA PRO A 40 11.90 13.55 -5.59
C PRO A 40 11.07 12.28 -5.40
N ASP A 41 9.94 12.17 -6.08
CA ASP A 41 9.09 10.98 -6.03
C ASP A 41 9.71 9.80 -6.78
N ALA A 42 10.37 10.06 -7.91
CA ALA A 42 11.07 9.05 -8.69
C ALA A 42 12.42 8.67 -8.09
N CYS A 43 13.11 9.63 -7.46
CA CYS A 43 14.45 9.47 -6.89
C CYS A 43 14.47 9.80 -5.40
N PRO A 44 13.85 8.96 -4.54
CA PRO A 44 13.82 9.22 -3.10
C PRO A 44 15.21 9.13 -2.49
N VAL A 45 15.44 9.93 -1.45
CA VAL A 45 16.67 9.84 -0.65
C VAL A 45 16.78 8.44 -0.05
N GLY A 46 17.90 7.73 -0.32
CA GLY A 46 18.10 6.34 0.11
C GLY A 46 17.79 5.30 -0.96
N GLY A 47 17.28 5.72 -2.13
CA GLY A 47 17.02 4.85 -3.27
C GLY A 47 15.80 3.94 -3.11
N TRP A 48 15.62 3.06 -4.08
CA TRP A 48 14.56 2.07 -4.09
C TRP A 48 15.06 0.75 -3.52
N TRP A 49 14.16 0.04 -2.85
CA TRP A 49 14.42 -1.27 -2.26
C TRP A 49 13.31 -2.23 -2.65
N HIS A 50 13.65 -3.50 -2.82
CA HIS A 50 12.67 -4.55 -3.14
C HIS A 50 12.90 -5.81 -2.32
N GLY A 51 11.85 -6.62 -2.21
CA GLY A 51 11.91 -7.92 -1.57
C GLY A 51 12.37 -9.01 -2.54
N VAL A 52 13.18 -9.94 -2.06
CA VAL A 52 13.67 -11.08 -2.82
C VAL A 52 13.28 -12.37 -2.10
N PRO A 53 12.70 -13.36 -2.79
CA PRO A 53 12.34 -13.40 -4.22
C PRO A 53 11.12 -12.55 -4.60
N SER A 54 10.37 -12.00 -3.64
CA SER A 54 9.20 -11.15 -3.88
C SER A 54 9.03 -10.11 -2.77
N MET A 55 8.18 -9.10 -3.00
CA MET A 55 7.83 -8.13 -1.94
C MET A 55 7.13 -8.80 -0.75
N ALA A 56 6.43 -9.92 -0.95
CA ALA A 56 5.79 -10.67 0.13
C ALA A 56 6.82 -11.25 1.10
N SER A 57 8.01 -11.61 0.62
CA SER A 57 9.08 -12.19 1.44
C SER A 57 9.53 -11.28 2.59
N ILE A 58 9.42 -9.96 2.42
CA ILE A 58 9.68 -8.99 3.49
C ILE A 58 8.68 -9.19 4.64
N CYS A 59 7.40 -9.34 4.30
CA CYS A 59 6.35 -9.53 5.31
C CYS A 59 6.47 -10.90 5.97
N GLU A 60 6.79 -11.94 5.22
CA GLU A 60 6.99 -13.31 5.70
C GLU A 60 8.13 -13.36 6.71
N GLU A 61 9.30 -12.81 6.37
CA GLU A 61 10.45 -12.77 7.27
C GLU A 61 10.19 -11.95 8.54
N LEU A 62 9.48 -10.81 8.43
CA LEU A 62 9.08 -10.03 9.60
C LEU A 62 8.10 -10.79 10.50
N LEU A 63 7.19 -11.57 9.93
CA LEU A 63 6.25 -12.40 10.66
C LEU A 63 6.97 -13.58 11.34
N ASP A 64 7.90 -14.22 10.66
CA ASP A 64 8.67 -15.35 11.19
C ASP A 64 9.59 -14.88 12.35
N ALA A 65 10.18 -13.72 12.22
CA ALA A 65 10.93 -13.09 13.32
C ALA A 65 10.04 -12.80 14.55
N ALA A 66 8.74 -12.54 14.34
CA ALA A 66 7.77 -12.29 15.42
C ALA A 66 7.18 -13.56 16.02
N ASP A 67 7.31 -14.74 15.39
CA ASP A 67 6.75 -16.01 15.90
C ASP A 67 7.33 -16.44 17.25
N SER A 68 8.52 -15.95 17.60
CA SER A 68 9.12 -16.15 18.94
C SER A 68 8.28 -15.57 20.09
N VAL A 69 7.26 -14.74 19.80
CA VAL A 69 6.41 -14.03 20.80
C VAL A 69 4.95 -14.47 20.76
N GLN A 70 4.64 -15.71 20.38
CA GLN A 70 3.28 -16.28 20.35
C GLN A 70 2.32 -15.49 19.45
N LEU A 71 2.73 -15.22 18.21
CA LEU A 71 1.88 -14.61 17.21
C LEU A 71 0.82 -15.60 16.70
N SER A 72 -0.47 -15.28 16.84
CA SER A 72 -1.56 -16.00 16.19
C SER A 72 -2.00 -15.24 14.94
N ARG A 73 -2.08 -15.94 13.79
CA ARG A 73 -2.46 -15.36 12.50
C ARG A 73 -3.85 -15.83 12.10
N GLN A 74 -4.73 -14.89 11.76
CA GLN A 74 -6.07 -15.17 11.26
C GLN A 74 -6.27 -14.46 9.92
N PHE A 75 -6.17 -15.22 8.83
CA PHE A 75 -6.41 -14.72 7.47
C PHE A 75 -7.85 -14.95 7.03
N GLU A 76 -8.26 -14.36 5.90
CA GLU A 76 -9.58 -14.49 5.29
C GLU A 76 -10.74 -14.13 6.23
N THR A 77 -10.45 -13.32 7.25
CA THR A 77 -11.42 -12.93 8.26
C THR A 77 -11.54 -11.42 8.31
N ARG A 78 -12.64 -10.89 7.78
CA ARG A 78 -12.94 -9.47 7.85
C ARG A 78 -13.67 -9.14 9.14
N VAL A 79 -13.02 -8.37 10.02
CA VAL A 79 -13.67 -7.81 11.20
C VAL A 79 -14.69 -6.78 10.78
N ARG A 80 -15.92 -6.90 11.28
CA ARG A 80 -17.04 -5.96 11.05
C ARG A 80 -17.53 -5.35 12.33
N TRP A 81 -17.74 -6.16 13.36
CA TRP A 81 -18.36 -5.72 14.60
C TRP A 81 -17.31 -5.52 15.67
N LEU A 82 -17.36 -4.36 16.32
CA LEU A 82 -16.51 -3.99 17.44
C LEU A 82 -17.39 -3.66 18.63
N GLN A 83 -17.00 -4.11 19.81
CA GLN A 83 -17.61 -3.73 21.07
C GLN A 83 -16.53 -3.51 22.12
N ARG A 84 -16.68 -2.47 22.93
CA ARG A 84 -15.82 -2.21 24.09
C ARG A 84 -16.58 -2.54 25.35
N ARG A 85 -16.20 -3.61 26.08
CA ARG A 85 -16.88 -4.07 27.29
C ARG A 85 -15.87 -4.44 28.36
N GLN A 86 -16.09 -3.94 29.59
CA GLN A 86 -15.28 -4.33 30.76
C GLN A 86 -13.77 -4.27 30.54
N GLY A 87 -13.29 -3.21 29.87
CA GLY A 87 -11.88 -3.05 29.58
C GLY A 87 -11.32 -3.92 28.44
N HIS A 88 -12.15 -4.67 27.73
CA HIS A 88 -11.75 -5.51 26.60
C HIS A 88 -12.47 -5.13 25.32
N TRP A 89 -11.82 -5.38 24.21
CA TRP A 89 -12.39 -5.37 22.88
C TRP A 89 -12.98 -6.74 22.57
N LEU A 90 -14.17 -6.79 22.01
CA LEU A 90 -14.75 -7.94 21.33
C LEU A 90 -14.79 -7.61 19.84
N LEU A 91 -14.13 -8.42 19.03
CA LEU A 91 -14.09 -8.34 17.59
C LEU A 91 -14.87 -9.51 17.02
N GLU A 92 -15.72 -9.26 16.03
CA GLU A 92 -16.49 -10.30 15.35
C GLU A 92 -16.43 -10.04 13.83
N ASN A 93 -16.49 -11.13 13.03
CA ASN A 93 -16.64 -11.04 11.59
C ASN A 93 -18.11 -10.67 11.22
N GLU A 94 -18.38 -10.52 9.92
CA GLU A 94 -19.66 -9.99 9.43
C GLU A 94 -20.86 -10.82 9.84
N ASP A 95 -20.74 -12.15 9.76
CA ASP A 95 -21.78 -13.13 10.11
C ASP A 95 -21.73 -13.62 11.58
N ARG A 96 -20.79 -13.09 12.37
CA ARG A 96 -20.56 -13.43 13.78
C ARG A 96 -20.26 -14.91 14.05
N THR A 97 -19.72 -15.60 13.06
CA THR A 97 -19.25 -16.99 13.21
C THR A 97 -17.88 -17.08 13.86
N TRP A 98 -17.12 -15.97 13.86
CA TRP A 98 -15.82 -15.85 14.49
C TRP A 98 -15.81 -14.66 15.46
N SER A 99 -15.14 -14.82 16.60
CA SER A 99 -14.95 -13.75 17.56
C SER A 99 -13.59 -13.83 18.24
N LEU A 100 -13.06 -12.66 18.64
CA LEU A 100 -11.82 -12.52 19.39
C LEU A 100 -11.99 -11.49 20.51
N ARG A 101 -11.46 -11.80 21.70
CA ARG A 101 -11.32 -10.84 22.80
C ARG A 101 -9.90 -10.37 22.93
N ALA A 102 -9.70 -9.04 23.03
CA ALA A 102 -8.38 -8.43 23.16
C ALA A 102 -8.40 -7.31 24.22
N LYS A 103 -7.28 -7.10 24.89
CA LYS A 103 -7.11 -5.96 25.81
C LYS A 103 -6.90 -4.65 25.05
N ARG A 104 -6.16 -4.70 23.95
CA ARG A 104 -5.80 -3.57 23.10
C ARG A 104 -6.18 -3.89 21.66
N LEU A 105 -6.56 -2.88 20.91
CA LEU A 105 -6.86 -2.95 19.47
C LEU A 105 -5.89 -2.06 18.70
N VAL A 106 -5.18 -2.61 17.74
CA VAL A 106 -4.33 -1.84 16.83
C VAL A 106 -4.88 -1.93 15.41
N LEU A 107 -5.09 -0.79 14.78
CA LEU A 107 -5.55 -0.68 13.40
C LEU A 107 -4.38 -0.25 12.50
N SER A 108 -3.95 -1.14 11.61
CA SER A 108 -2.94 -0.83 10.58
C SER A 108 -3.54 -0.25 9.30
N GLY A 109 -4.86 -0.23 9.19
CA GLY A 109 -5.61 0.37 8.09
C GLY A 109 -6.81 1.14 8.60
N THR A 110 -7.41 1.96 7.73
CA THR A 110 -8.49 2.89 8.11
C THR A 110 -9.90 2.29 8.00
N LEU A 111 -10.03 1.02 7.58
CA LEU A 111 -11.32 0.40 7.26
C LEU A 111 -12.37 0.51 8.39
N LEU A 112 -11.97 0.27 9.63
CA LEU A 112 -12.86 0.29 10.79
C LEU A 112 -13.04 1.68 11.41
N ALA A 113 -12.31 2.68 10.93
CA ALA A 113 -12.25 4.02 11.50
C ALA A 113 -12.70 5.14 10.55
N HIS A 114 -12.77 4.88 9.23
CA HIS A 114 -13.00 5.91 8.22
C HIS A 114 -14.38 5.75 7.55
N PRO A 115 -15.15 6.85 7.34
CA PRO A 115 -16.47 6.79 6.70
C PRO A 115 -16.48 6.22 5.26
N ARG A 116 -15.32 6.17 4.59
CA ARG A 116 -15.20 5.54 3.27
C ARG A 116 -15.69 4.08 3.26
N SER A 117 -15.52 3.36 4.37
CA SER A 117 -16.01 1.98 4.52
C SER A 117 -17.53 1.85 4.37
N LEU A 118 -18.29 2.89 4.72
CA LEU A 118 -19.75 2.92 4.57
C LEU A 118 -20.18 2.70 3.12
N LYS A 119 -19.53 3.42 2.19
CA LYS A 119 -19.80 3.29 0.76
C LYS A 119 -19.24 2.00 0.16
N MET A 120 -18.01 1.63 0.53
CA MET A 120 -17.31 0.47 -0.04
C MET A 120 -17.94 -0.86 0.34
N LEU A 121 -18.47 -0.97 1.57
CA LEU A 121 -18.95 -2.23 2.15
C LEU A 121 -20.44 -2.20 2.45
N ALA A 122 -21.16 -1.14 2.06
CA ALA A 122 -22.56 -0.93 2.39
C ALA A 122 -22.84 -1.06 3.90
N TRP A 123 -21.95 -0.50 4.72
CA TRP A 123 -22.14 -0.48 6.18
C TRP A 123 -22.95 0.75 6.60
N ASP A 124 -23.73 0.60 7.66
CA ASP A 124 -24.57 1.66 8.21
C ASP A 124 -23.82 2.58 9.16
N ASP A 125 -22.66 2.16 9.67
CA ASP A 125 -21.89 2.85 10.69
C ASP A 125 -20.38 2.71 10.50
N VAL A 126 -19.61 3.57 11.18
CA VAL A 126 -18.15 3.42 11.35
C VAL A 126 -17.92 2.55 12.58
N PRO A 127 -17.43 1.30 12.46
CA PRO A 127 -17.40 0.32 13.54
C PRO A 127 -16.73 0.83 14.82
N LEU A 128 -15.62 1.54 14.70
CA LEU A 128 -14.90 2.06 15.85
C LEU A 128 -15.70 3.15 16.57
N ARG A 129 -16.40 4.01 15.82
CA ARG A 129 -17.27 5.05 16.41
C ARG A 129 -18.50 4.45 17.09
N THR A 130 -19.05 3.39 16.55
CA THR A 130 -20.18 2.68 17.18
C THR A 130 -19.76 1.97 18.47
N ALA A 131 -18.53 1.42 18.50
CA ALA A 131 -18.00 0.74 19.68
C ALA A 131 -17.62 1.71 20.81
N VAL A 132 -17.19 2.94 20.49
CA VAL A 132 -16.82 3.99 21.44
C VAL A 132 -17.55 5.26 21.04
N ALA A 133 -18.56 5.63 21.86
CA ALA A 133 -19.36 6.82 21.62
C ALA A 133 -18.51 8.10 21.76
N LYS A 134 -18.93 9.15 21.07
CA LYS A 134 -18.30 10.48 21.16
C LYS A 134 -18.33 11.00 22.61
N GLY A 135 -17.23 11.58 23.06
CA GLY A 135 -17.07 12.11 24.42
C GLY A 135 -16.59 11.09 25.45
N VAL A 136 -16.37 9.83 25.06
CA VAL A 136 -15.81 8.80 25.96
C VAL A 136 -14.28 8.86 26.01
N ASP A 137 -13.65 9.25 24.90
CA ASP A 137 -12.20 9.33 24.75
C ASP A 137 -11.86 10.50 23.83
N ASP A 138 -11.30 11.57 24.40
CA ASP A 138 -10.99 12.81 23.67
C ASP A 138 -9.93 12.61 22.59
N ASP A 139 -8.95 11.74 22.83
CA ASP A 139 -7.88 11.50 21.85
C ASP A 139 -8.41 10.66 20.68
N LEU A 140 -9.26 9.66 20.95
CA LEU A 140 -9.95 8.93 19.91
C LEU A 140 -10.89 9.84 19.10
N ASP A 141 -11.59 10.76 19.77
CA ASP A 141 -12.47 11.71 19.10
C ASP A 141 -11.71 12.63 18.15
N LYS A 142 -10.54 13.15 18.58
CA LYS A 142 -9.64 13.93 17.70
C LYS A 142 -9.13 13.09 16.53
N ALA A 143 -8.65 11.86 16.81
CA ALA A 143 -8.14 10.96 15.79
C ALA A 143 -9.21 10.67 14.70
N LEU A 144 -10.42 10.28 15.12
CA LEU A 144 -11.51 9.99 14.18
C LEU A 144 -11.99 11.25 13.44
N SER A 145 -11.95 12.42 14.07
CA SER A 145 -12.26 13.70 13.40
C SER A 145 -11.26 14.03 12.30
N LEU A 146 -9.97 13.76 12.50
CA LEU A 146 -8.95 13.95 11.47
C LEU A 146 -9.10 12.91 10.35
N LEU A 147 -9.28 11.64 10.72
CA LEU A 147 -9.43 10.55 9.75
C LEU A 147 -10.61 10.75 8.80
N GLN A 148 -11.76 11.22 9.27
CA GLN A 148 -12.92 11.42 8.41
C GLN A 148 -12.67 12.40 7.26
N HIS A 149 -11.68 13.29 7.38
CA HIS A 149 -11.30 14.26 6.36
C HIS A 149 -10.08 13.81 5.54
N SER A 150 -9.50 12.66 5.86
CA SER A 150 -8.36 12.14 5.11
C SER A 150 -8.81 11.70 3.71
N GLN A 151 -7.99 12.03 2.74
CA GLN A 151 -8.18 11.64 1.35
C GLN A 151 -7.06 10.68 0.94
N ALA A 152 -7.36 9.82 0.00
CA ALA A 152 -6.39 8.91 -0.58
C ALA A 152 -6.49 8.94 -2.10
N GLU A 153 -5.37 8.73 -2.74
CA GLU A 153 -5.33 8.49 -4.17
C GLU A 153 -5.99 7.16 -4.52
N VAL A 154 -6.61 7.14 -5.68
CA VAL A 154 -7.08 5.92 -6.31
C VAL A 154 -6.15 5.57 -7.46
N ARG A 155 -5.80 4.30 -7.61
CA ARG A 155 -4.90 3.81 -8.65
C ARG A 155 -5.45 2.55 -9.29
N TRP A 156 -5.22 2.43 -10.59
CA TRP A 156 -5.44 1.23 -11.37
C TRP A 156 -4.09 0.59 -11.66
N ASN A 157 -3.90 -0.64 -11.28
CA ASN A 157 -2.64 -1.34 -11.53
C ASN A 157 -2.90 -2.50 -12.48
N LEU A 158 -2.47 -2.36 -13.74
CA LEU A 158 -2.39 -3.48 -14.68
C LEU A 158 -1.10 -4.25 -14.40
N MET A 159 -1.22 -5.55 -14.24
CA MET A 159 -0.09 -6.46 -14.07
C MET A 159 0.04 -7.35 -15.30
N MET A 160 1.25 -7.43 -15.86
CA MET A 160 1.58 -8.22 -17.01
C MET A 160 2.75 -9.15 -16.70
N ASP A 161 2.68 -10.35 -17.20
CA ASP A 161 3.82 -11.27 -17.30
C ASP A 161 4.40 -11.17 -18.71
N LEU A 162 5.62 -10.66 -18.80
CA LEU A 162 6.34 -10.47 -20.06
C LEU A 162 7.08 -11.74 -20.52
N GLY A 163 7.06 -12.81 -19.73
CA GLY A 163 7.85 -14.00 -19.99
C GLY A 163 9.34 -13.79 -19.70
N VAL A 164 10.15 -14.68 -20.24
CA VAL A 164 11.62 -14.62 -20.13
C VAL A 164 12.15 -13.65 -21.16
N LEU A 165 12.91 -12.64 -20.72
CA LEU A 165 13.62 -11.72 -21.60
C LEU A 165 15.10 -12.13 -21.69
N ALA A 166 15.65 -12.11 -22.90
CA ALA A 166 17.07 -12.42 -23.13
C ALA A 166 17.96 -11.20 -22.80
N LEU A 167 17.83 -10.71 -21.56
CA LEU A 167 18.51 -9.52 -21.03
C LEU A 167 18.97 -9.76 -19.61
N ASN A 168 20.07 -9.12 -19.22
CA ASN A 168 20.44 -8.99 -17.82
C ASN A 168 19.50 -7.98 -17.11
N ALA A 169 19.24 -8.20 -15.83
CA ALA A 169 18.34 -7.33 -15.07
C ALA A 169 18.79 -5.85 -15.08
N GLU A 170 20.09 -5.60 -15.13
CA GLU A 170 20.69 -4.26 -15.14
C GLU A 170 20.46 -3.47 -16.44
N GLU A 171 20.10 -4.17 -17.53
CA GLU A 171 19.88 -3.54 -18.83
C GLU A 171 18.52 -2.84 -18.94
N LEU A 172 17.58 -3.14 -18.04
CA LEU A 172 16.28 -2.51 -18.01
C LEU A 172 16.13 -1.56 -16.82
N PRO A 173 15.41 -0.44 -17.00
CA PRO A 173 15.11 0.45 -15.89
C PRO A 173 14.23 -0.26 -14.86
N ALA A 174 14.39 0.09 -13.58
CA ALA A 174 13.50 -0.36 -12.54
C ALA A 174 12.11 0.27 -12.69
N GLN A 175 12.09 1.55 -13.04
CA GLN A 175 10.86 2.33 -13.16
C GLN A 175 10.99 3.36 -14.28
N ILE A 176 9.85 3.67 -14.89
CA ILE A 176 9.68 4.78 -15.85
C ILE A 176 8.55 5.66 -15.32
N TRP A 177 8.88 6.85 -14.89
CA TRP A 177 7.93 7.83 -14.41
C TRP A 177 7.51 8.76 -15.55
N LEU A 178 6.23 8.99 -15.71
CA LEU A 178 5.70 9.91 -16.68
C LEU A 178 5.76 11.33 -16.14
N ASP A 179 6.16 12.29 -16.96
CA ASP A 179 6.04 13.71 -16.60
C ASP A 179 4.57 14.18 -16.61
N ASP A 180 4.31 15.41 -16.24
CA ASP A 180 2.93 15.90 -16.09
C ASP A 180 2.16 15.94 -17.41
N ALA A 181 2.83 16.21 -18.52
CA ALA A 181 2.22 16.20 -19.85
C ALA A 181 1.86 14.76 -20.27
N ALA A 182 2.77 13.82 -20.04
CA ALA A 182 2.57 12.40 -20.31
C ALA A 182 1.48 11.81 -19.40
N LYS A 183 1.46 12.16 -18.10
CA LYS A 183 0.38 11.78 -17.19
C LYS A 183 -0.98 12.31 -17.62
N ALA A 184 -1.05 13.57 -18.06
CA ALA A 184 -2.28 14.17 -18.55
C ALA A 184 -2.80 13.46 -19.80
N ARG A 185 -1.89 13.11 -20.72
CA ARG A 185 -2.19 12.43 -21.99
C ARG A 185 -2.67 11.00 -21.79
N TRP A 186 -1.88 10.18 -21.09
CA TRP A 186 -2.09 8.73 -21.03
C TRP A 186 -2.82 8.26 -19.75
N LYS A 187 -3.02 9.14 -18.78
CA LYS A 187 -3.58 8.77 -17.47
C LYS A 187 -2.83 7.61 -16.81
N VAL A 188 -1.51 7.65 -16.92
CA VAL A 188 -0.57 6.71 -16.30
C VAL A 188 0.45 7.52 -15.51
N GLU A 189 0.78 7.07 -14.31
CA GLU A 189 1.81 7.70 -13.46
C GLU A 189 3.19 7.16 -13.76
N ARG A 190 3.31 5.82 -13.80
CA ARG A 190 4.59 5.14 -13.99
C ARG A 190 4.42 3.70 -14.43
N LEU A 191 5.51 3.15 -14.92
CA LEU A 191 5.70 1.74 -15.21
C LEU A 191 6.77 1.18 -14.27
N VAL A 192 6.61 -0.05 -13.80
CA VAL A 192 7.57 -0.75 -12.96
C VAL A 192 7.93 -2.07 -13.63
N LEU A 193 9.21 -2.30 -13.88
CA LEU A 193 9.74 -3.53 -14.46
C LEU A 193 10.43 -4.35 -13.36
N GLN A 194 9.96 -5.57 -13.14
CA GLN A 194 10.45 -6.44 -12.06
C GLN A 194 10.97 -7.77 -12.59
N PRO A 195 12.26 -8.09 -12.39
CA PRO A 195 12.74 -9.45 -12.59
C PRO A 195 12.12 -10.38 -11.55
N GLN A 196 11.72 -11.57 -11.99
CA GLN A 196 11.23 -12.62 -11.11
C GLN A 196 12.33 -13.66 -10.86
N SER A 197 12.23 -14.40 -9.76
CA SER A 197 13.23 -15.40 -9.37
C SER A 197 13.40 -16.56 -10.37
N ASP A 198 12.40 -16.80 -11.20
CA ASP A 198 12.40 -17.83 -12.26
C ASP A 198 12.91 -17.32 -13.62
N GLY A 199 13.46 -16.10 -13.67
CA GLY A 199 13.98 -15.46 -14.88
C GLY A 199 12.92 -14.79 -15.75
N ARG A 200 11.66 -14.79 -15.33
CA ARG A 200 10.58 -14.04 -16.00
C ARG A 200 10.61 -12.58 -15.59
N TRP A 201 9.87 -11.78 -16.33
CA TRP A 201 9.73 -10.36 -16.05
C TRP A 201 8.27 -9.99 -15.84
N GLY A 202 8.01 -9.23 -14.79
CA GLY A 202 6.74 -8.57 -14.55
C GLY A 202 6.77 -7.11 -14.98
N LEU A 203 5.66 -6.63 -15.50
CA LEU A 203 5.39 -5.21 -15.73
C LEU A 203 4.17 -4.81 -14.94
N VAL A 204 4.29 -3.74 -14.15
CA VAL A 204 3.16 -3.11 -13.47
C VAL A 204 2.97 -1.71 -14.01
N VAL A 205 1.77 -1.43 -14.53
CA VAL A 205 1.37 -0.10 -15.01
C VAL A 205 0.51 0.56 -13.95
N HIS A 206 0.96 1.68 -13.41
CA HIS A 206 0.20 2.47 -12.44
C HIS A 206 -0.65 3.52 -13.16
N GLY A 207 -1.91 3.17 -13.45
CA GLY A 207 -2.90 4.06 -14.04
C GLY A 207 -3.49 5.04 -13.03
N LEU A 208 -3.80 6.24 -13.49
CA LEU A 208 -4.50 7.27 -12.72
C LEU A 208 -6.01 7.04 -12.78
N ASP A 209 -6.70 7.31 -11.68
CA ASP A 209 -8.16 7.20 -11.64
C ASP A 209 -8.84 8.32 -12.44
N SER A 210 -9.91 7.97 -13.15
CA SER A 210 -10.73 8.93 -13.88
C SER A 210 -11.74 9.70 -12.99
N GLY A 211 -11.87 9.29 -11.71
CA GLY A 211 -12.84 9.84 -10.77
C GLY A 211 -14.23 9.21 -10.89
N GLU A 212 -14.40 8.19 -11.72
CA GLU A 212 -15.67 7.51 -11.88
C GLU A 212 -16.04 6.70 -10.63
N ALA A 213 -17.30 6.83 -10.20
CA ALA A 213 -17.79 6.10 -9.04
C ALA A 213 -17.95 4.61 -9.36
N ILE A 214 -17.34 3.76 -8.54
CA ILE A 214 -17.52 2.31 -8.63
C ILE A 214 -18.68 1.88 -7.72
N THR A 215 -19.58 1.09 -8.27
CA THR A 215 -20.62 0.34 -7.55
C THR A 215 -20.38 -1.15 -7.75
N PRO A 216 -20.98 -2.02 -6.92
CA PRO A 216 -20.89 -3.47 -7.13
C PRO A 216 -21.31 -3.91 -8.55
N GLU A 217 -22.32 -3.24 -9.12
CA GLU A 217 -22.84 -3.53 -10.45
C GLU A 217 -21.91 -3.08 -11.58
N SER A 218 -21.26 -1.93 -11.43
CA SER A 218 -20.34 -1.37 -12.44
C SER A 218 -18.92 -1.91 -12.35
N GLN A 219 -18.52 -2.50 -11.22
CA GLN A 219 -17.14 -2.87 -10.92
C GLN A 219 -16.53 -3.78 -12.00
N GLY A 220 -17.22 -4.84 -12.39
CA GLY A 220 -16.70 -5.79 -13.38
C GLY A 220 -16.48 -5.14 -14.74
N HIS A 221 -17.40 -4.30 -15.17
CA HIS A 221 -17.29 -3.57 -16.44
C HIS A 221 -16.13 -2.58 -16.42
N LEU A 222 -16.02 -1.79 -15.37
CA LEU A 222 -14.94 -0.79 -15.22
C LEU A 222 -13.55 -1.44 -15.12
N LEU A 223 -13.44 -2.59 -14.45
CA LEU A 223 -12.18 -3.36 -14.44
C LEU A 223 -11.77 -3.82 -15.84
N ALA A 224 -12.72 -4.40 -16.60
CA ALA A 224 -12.45 -4.86 -17.96
C ALA A 224 -12.11 -3.70 -18.90
N GLN A 225 -12.83 -2.60 -18.82
CA GLN A 225 -12.58 -1.39 -19.62
C GLN A 225 -11.19 -0.79 -19.33
N GLU A 226 -10.82 -0.68 -18.07
CA GLU A 226 -9.52 -0.11 -17.68
C GLU A 226 -8.36 -1.05 -18.05
N GLN A 227 -8.56 -2.36 -17.93
CA GLN A 227 -7.59 -3.34 -18.39
C GLN A 227 -7.34 -3.17 -19.89
N GLN A 228 -8.38 -3.17 -20.70
CA GLN A 228 -8.28 -2.98 -22.14
C GLN A 228 -7.57 -1.66 -22.49
N ARG A 229 -7.98 -0.55 -21.86
CA ARG A 229 -7.37 0.77 -22.10
C ARG A 229 -5.86 0.76 -21.83
N LEU A 230 -5.44 0.18 -20.69
CA LEU A 230 -4.03 0.13 -20.31
C LEU A 230 -3.23 -0.79 -21.24
N GLU A 231 -3.80 -1.94 -21.63
CA GLU A 231 -3.16 -2.85 -22.58
C GLU A 231 -2.95 -2.19 -23.95
N GLU A 232 -3.95 -1.47 -24.46
CA GLU A 232 -3.87 -0.75 -25.76
C GLU A 232 -2.82 0.38 -25.75
N LEU A 233 -2.49 0.94 -24.57
CA LEU A 233 -1.46 1.97 -24.43
C LEU A 233 -0.02 1.43 -24.37
N LEU A 234 0.16 0.15 -23.99
CA LEU A 234 1.49 -0.41 -23.77
C LEU A 234 2.46 -0.25 -24.94
N PRO A 235 2.06 -0.49 -26.20
CA PRO A 235 2.96 -0.32 -27.34
C PRO A 235 3.52 1.10 -27.48
N GLU A 236 2.69 2.12 -27.21
CA GLU A 236 3.10 3.53 -27.23
C GLU A 236 4.02 3.86 -26.06
N LEU A 237 3.65 3.46 -24.84
CA LEU A 237 4.41 3.73 -23.62
C LEU A 237 5.79 3.06 -23.60
N LEU A 238 5.93 1.90 -24.26
CA LEU A 238 7.15 1.10 -24.28
C LEU A 238 7.93 1.24 -25.60
N GLN A 239 7.52 2.14 -26.49
CA GLN A 239 8.16 2.34 -27.81
C GLN A 239 9.68 2.57 -27.70
N ALA A 240 10.10 3.29 -26.65
CA ALA A 240 11.51 3.59 -26.41
C ALA A 240 12.30 2.42 -25.75
N LEU A 241 11.66 1.30 -25.46
CA LEU A 241 12.26 0.07 -24.94
C LEU A 241 11.98 -1.11 -25.89
N PRO A 242 12.71 -1.25 -27.00
CA PRO A 242 12.39 -2.19 -28.08
C PRO A 242 12.24 -3.64 -27.63
N VAL A 243 13.07 -4.10 -26.68
CA VAL A 243 13.02 -5.48 -26.18
C VAL A 243 11.74 -5.73 -25.36
N VAL A 244 11.35 -4.79 -24.50
CA VAL A 244 10.11 -4.89 -23.74
C VAL A 244 8.88 -4.76 -24.65
N SER A 245 8.95 -3.85 -25.62
CA SER A 245 7.89 -3.66 -26.62
C SER A 245 7.69 -4.94 -27.46
N ALA A 246 8.75 -5.60 -27.88
CA ALA A 246 8.68 -6.88 -28.61
C ALA A 246 8.08 -8.00 -27.76
N ALA A 247 8.37 -8.02 -26.45
CA ALA A 247 7.84 -9.01 -25.51
C ALA A 247 6.32 -8.91 -25.33
N LEU A 248 5.70 -7.76 -25.59
CA LEU A 248 4.25 -7.59 -25.48
C LEU A 248 3.47 -8.58 -26.37
N ASN A 249 4.05 -9.03 -27.49
CA ASN A 249 3.40 -10.01 -28.38
C ASN A 249 3.19 -11.38 -27.71
N GLN A 250 3.92 -11.69 -26.64
CA GLN A 250 3.86 -12.96 -25.91
C GLN A 250 3.45 -12.74 -24.43
N ALA A 251 3.26 -11.47 -24.05
CA ALA A 251 2.92 -11.12 -22.69
C ALA A 251 1.51 -11.62 -22.32
N THR A 252 1.35 -12.03 -21.07
CA THR A 252 0.08 -12.47 -20.53
C THR A 252 -0.40 -11.47 -19.49
N PRO A 253 -1.60 -10.87 -19.65
CA PRO A 253 -2.19 -10.05 -18.59
C PRO A 253 -2.53 -10.92 -17.39
N LEU A 254 -2.07 -10.50 -16.22
CA LEU A 254 -2.40 -11.11 -14.94
C LEU A 254 -3.67 -10.48 -14.32
N GLY A 255 -4.13 -9.40 -14.92
CA GLY A 255 -5.32 -8.67 -14.53
C GLY A 255 -5.05 -7.24 -14.08
N VAL A 256 -6.13 -6.51 -13.85
CA VAL A 256 -6.12 -5.15 -13.33
C VAL A 256 -6.71 -5.11 -11.92
N MET A 257 -6.10 -4.33 -11.04
CA MET A 257 -6.59 -4.10 -9.69
C MET A 257 -6.80 -2.61 -9.44
N ARG A 258 -7.96 -2.25 -8.88
CA ARG A 258 -8.22 -0.89 -8.41
C ARG A 258 -7.95 -0.77 -6.92
N TRP A 259 -7.02 0.09 -6.57
CA TRP A 259 -6.73 0.47 -5.19
C TRP A 259 -7.51 1.73 -4.85
N GLY A 260 -8.62 1.60 -4.13
CA GLY A 260 -9.47 2.72 -3.72
C GLY A 260 -8.84 3.65 -2.67
N ALA A 261 -7.70 3.27 -2.12
CA ALA A 261 -6.88 4.05 -1.20
C ALA A 261 -5.43 3.60 -1.31
N SER A 262 -4.79 3.93 -2.44
CA SER A 262 -3.42 3.49 -2.74
C SER A 262 -2.36 4.27 -1.97
N ARG A 263 -2.60 5.56 -1.71
CA ARG A 263 -1.71 6.43 -0.96
C ARG A 263 -2.53 7.54 -0.28
N PRO A 264 -2.28 7.84 1.01
CA PRO A 264 -2.89 9.01 1.65
C PRO A 264 -2.34 10.30 1.04
N LEU A 265 -3.21 11.30 0.89
CA LEU A 265 -2.88 12.59 0.25
C LEU A 265 -2.70 13.72 1.26
N ASN A 266 -3.51 13.71 2.32
CA ASN A 266 -3.61 14.82 3.25
C ASN A 266 -3.97 14.35 4.66
N ASN A 267 -4.02 15.28 5.59
CA ASN A 267 -4.47 15.07 6.96
C ASN A 267 -3.84 13.84 7.62
N PRO A 268 -2.50 13.73 7.63
CA PRO A 268 -1.84 12.65 8.35
C PRO A 268 -2.25 12.67 9.82
N LEU A 269 -2.49 11.50 10.40
CA LEU A 269 -2.76 11.41 11.83
C LEU A 269 -1.48 11.75 12.61
N PRO A 270 -1.51 12.75 13.51
CA PRO A 270 -0.38 13.08 14.36
C PRO A 270 0.11 11.91 15.20
N GLN A 271 1.43 11.82 15.42
CA GLN A 271 2.03 10.70 16.17
C GLN A 271 1.54 10.62 17.62
N GLU A 272 1.22 11.74 18.26
CA GLU A 272 0.66 11.81 19.60
C GLU A 272 -0.75 11.23 19.72
N LEU A 273 -1.46 11.05 18.58
CA LEU A 273 -2.78 10.41 18.51
C LEU A 273 -2.71 8.94 18.05
N GLN A 274 -1.51 8.38 17.89
CA GLN A 274 -1.36 6.97 17.52
C GLN A 274 -1.84 6.02 18.63
N TRP A 275 -1.82 6.43 19.86
CA TRP A 275 -2.30 5.64 20.98
C TRP A 275 -3.36 6.41 21.78
N CYS A 276 -4.55 5.84 21.92
CA CYS A 276 -5.68 6.35 22.71
C CYS A 276 -5.86 5.44 23.93
N PRO A 277 -5.23 5.75 25.08
CA PRO A 277 -5.15 4.84 26.23
C PRO A 277 -6.52 4.57 26.87
N THR A 278 -7.43 5.55 26.93
CA THR A 278 -8.76 5.39 27.50
C THR A 278 -9.56 4.30 26.80
N SER A 279 -9.52 4.27 25.47
CA SER A 279 -10.18 3.24 24.65
C SER A 279 -9.29 2.04 24.39
N ALA A 280 -8.02 2.11 24.72
CA ALA A 280 -6.99 1.12 24.37
C ALA A 280 -6.97 0.79 22.87
N VAL A 281 -6.96 1.85 22.04
CA VAL A 281 -6.88 1.78 20.57
C VAL A 281 -5.57 2.38 20.10
N GLY A 282 -4.89 1.68 19.23
CA GLY A 282 -3.69 2.16 18.53
C GLY A 282 -3.89 2.25 17.03
N PHE A 283 -3.15 3.15 16.40
CA PHE A 283 -3.14 3.39 14.96
C PHE A 283 -1.72 3.32 14.42
N CYS A 284 -1.52 2.57 13.34
CA CYS A 284 -0.27 2.57 12.58
C CYS A 284 -0.57 2.44 11.07
N GLY A 285 0.40 2.74 10.24
CA GLY A 285 0.24 2.69 8.79
C GLY A 285 0.92 3.87 8.12
N ASP A 286 0.87 3.89 6.80
CA ASP A 286 1.46 4.93 5.96
C ASP A 286 0.74 6.30 6.05
N TRP A 287 -0.42 6.33 6.69
CA TRP A 287 -1.27 7.51 6.93
C TRP A 287 -0.97 8.26 8.25
N ILE A 288 0.04 7.81 8.99
CA ILE A 288 0.54 8.49 10.18
C ILE A 288 1.54 9.58 9.79
N ALA A 289 1.50 10.73 10.49
CA ALA A 289 2.42 11.84 10.26
C ALA A 289 3.87 11.44 10.51
N GLY A 290 4.77 11.88 9.65
CA GLY A 290 6.20 11.66 9.82
C GLY A 290 6.94 11.42 8.51
N PRO A 291 8.26 11.18 8.57
CA PRO A 291 9.04 10.78 7.42
C PRO A 291 8.48 9.51 6.78
N GLY A 292 8.38 9.49 5.46
CA GLY A 292 7.82 8.34 4.74
C GLY A 292 6.29 8.28 4.70
N PHE A 293 5.58 9.37 5.07
CA PHE A 293 4.12 9.46 4.88
C PHE A 293 3.70 9.03 3.47
N GLY A 294 2.71 8.13 3.39
CA GLY A 294 2.25 7.54 2.13
C GLY A 294 3.18 6.49 1.53
N ARG A 295 4.15 5.96 2.29
CA ARG A 295 5.11 4.96 1.85
C ARG A 295 5.26 3.83 2.88
N ALA A 296 5.76 2.67 2.44
CA ALA A 296 6.00 1.52 3.31
C ALA A 296 6.95 1.85 4.49
N GLU A 297 7.96 2.69 4.28
CA GLU A 297 8.87 3.14 5.34
C GLU A 297 8.13 3.92 6.44
N GLY A 298 7.14 4.74 6.08
CA GLY A 298 6.28 5.46 7.03
C GLY A 298 5.40 4.49 7.82
N ALA A 299 4.83 3.48 7.15
CA ALA A 299 4.05 2.45 7.81
C ALA A 299 4.88 1.69 8.85
N ILE A 300 6.10 1.26 8.49
CA ILE A 300 7.03 0.57 9.40
C ILE A 300 7.40 1.47 10.59
N SER A 301 7.80 2.72 10.31
CA SER A 301 8.17 3.69 11.35
C SER A 301 7.03 3.94 12.32
N SER A 302 5.79 4.08 11.83
CA SER A 302 4.61 4.28 12.66
C SER A 302 4.32 3.08 13.57
N GLY A 303 4.54 1.87 13.05
CA GLY A 303 4.42 0.64 13.85
C GLY A 303 5.42 0.57 14.99
N VAL A 304 6.68 0.95 14.74
CA VAL A 304 7.74 1.04 15.76
C VAL A 304 7.40 2.07 16.82
N ASN A 305 7.01 3.28 16.40
CA ASN A 305 6.63 4.35 17.34
C ASN A 305 5.44 3.96 18.22
N LEU A 306 4.42 3.31 17.65
CA LEU A 306 3.29 2.81 18.43
C LEU A 306 3.72 1.72 19.42
N ALA A 307 4.61 0.81 19.03
CA ALA A 307 5.12 -0.22 19.92
C ALA A 307 5.86 0.37 21.14
N GLU A 308 6.66 1.44 20.93
CA GLU A 308 7.32 2.18 22.01
C GLU A 308 6.31 2.83 22.97
N GLN A 309 5.25 3.47 22.45
CA GLN A 309 4.17 4.04 23.26
C GLN A 309 3.45 2.96 24.07
N LEU A 310 3.11 1.82 23.46
CA LEU A 310 2.46 0.69 24.12
C LEU A 310 3.33 0.05 25.19
N HIS A 311 4.65 0.12 25.05
CA HIS A 311 5.60 -0.37 26.05
C HIS A 311 5.69 0.58 27.25
N ALA A 312 5.65 1.88 27.00
CA ALA A 312 5.66 2.90 28.05
C ALA A 312 4.35 2.94 28.88
N ASP A 313 3.23 2.46 28.31
CA ASP A 313 1.90 2.40 28.93
C ASP A 313 1.66 1.07 29.72
N ARG A 314 2.70 0.30 30.00
CA ARG A 314 2.65 -0.92 30.83
C ARG A 314 2.90 -0.58 32.27
#